data_4caebecb0cf7e08cabc153e6523998c4
#
_entry.id   4caebecb0cf7e08cabc153e6523998c4
#
_cell.length_a   1.000
_cell.length_b   1.000
_cell.length_c   1.000
_cell.angle_alpha   90.00
_cell.angle_beta   90.00
_cell.angle_gamma   90.00
#
_symmetry.space_group_name_H-M   'P 1'
#
loop_
_entity.id
_entity.type
_entity.pdbx_description
1 polymer ?
#
loop_
_entity_poly.entity_id
_entity_poly.type
_entity_poly.pdbx_seq_one_letter_code
_entity_poly.pdbx_strand_id
1 'polypeptide(L)'
;MKILKNIRSLPGDSLRVIRRTPPLVFAMAVLSLGGFIGASTVLVRGFRMVENSITVTGASTESFESDIAKWSVQVRATGKTQIDSFNKHKESMKKTMNFLKANGIEDGIKQEVYLGPASIKEYETKHPKTNEIIRTEWITYQSIEIQSNDVYRIQKTHSKITELLGDGVLVRPSSPEFTY
;
A
#
# COMPACT_ATOMS: atom_id res chain seq x y z
N MET A 1 -37.83 -45.29 -14.43
CA MET A 1 -39.23 -45.65 -14.63
C MET A 1 -39.80 -46.32 -13.37
N LYS A 2 -39.84 -45.59 -12.22
CA LYS A 2 -40.30 -46.13 -10.91
C LYS A 2 -40.88 -45.05 -9.96
N ILE A 3 -41.48 -43.95 -10.49
CA ILE A 3 -42.01 -42.85 -9.64
C ILE A 3 -43.56 -42.70 -9.75
N LEU A 4 -44.26 -43.53 -10.53
CA LEU A 4 -45.68 -43.38 -10.78
C LEU A 4 -46.58 -44.41 -10.03
N LYS A 5 -46.13 -45.03 -8.95
CA LYS A 5 -46.90 -46.06 -8.26
C LYS A 5 -47.38 -45.75 -6.85
N ASN A 6 -47.39 -44.47 -6.44
CA ASN A 6 -47.78 -44.13 -5.05
C ASN A 6 -48.86 -43.06 -4.93
N ILE A 7 -49.77 -42.94 -5.94
CA ILE A 7 -50.91 -42.03 -5.85
C ILE A 7 -52.24 -42.80 -5.62
N ARG A 8 -52.18 -43.93 -4.96
CA ARG A 8 -53.38 -44.75 -4.73
C ARG A 8 -53.62 -45.06 -3.27
N SER A 9 -53.66 -44.05 -2.39
CA SER A 9 -54.31 -44.16 -1.07
C SER A 9 -54.41 -42.79 -0.40
N LEU A 10 -55.18 -41.89 -0.97
CA LEU A 10 -55.76 -40.83 -0.14
C LEU A 10 -56.97 -41.43 0.56
N PRO A 11 -57.02 -41.45 1.91
CA PRO A 11 -58.16 -41.98 2.63
C PRO A 11 -59.40 -41.14 2.30
N GLY A 12 -60.48 -41.82 1.93
CA GLY A 12 -61.77 -41.21 1.52
C GLY A 12 -62.44 -40.32 2.56
N ASP A 13 -61.85 -40.17 3.73
CA ASP A 13 -62.34 -39.30 4.82
C ASP A 13 -61.97 -37.81 4.62
N SER A 14 -60.99 -37.49 3.86
CA SER A 14 -60.58 -36.09 3.62
C SER A 14 -61.63 -35.29 2.81
N LEU A 15 -62.44 -35.98 1.96
CA LEU A 15 -63.51 -35.35 1.19
C LEU A 15 -64.79 -35.13 2.02
N ARG A 16 -64.99 -35.88 3.12
CA ARG A 16 -66.16 -35.71 4.03
C ARG A 16 -66.02 -34.47 4.92
N VAL A 17 -64.83 -34.06 5.26
CA VAL A 17 -64.58 -32.88 6.09
C VAL A 17 -64.96 -31.61 5.33
N ILE A 18 -64.67 -31.54 4.04
CA ILE A 18 -64.97 -30.36 3.20
C ILE A 18 -66.50 -30.14 3.08
N ARG A 19 -67.28 -31.21 3.14
CA ARG A 19 -68.72 -31.13 2.96
C ARG A 19 -69.50 -30.68 4.22
N ARG A 20 -68.90 -30.65 5.41
CA ARG A 20 -69.48 -30.23 6.69
C ARG A 20 -68.96 -28.89 7.22
N THR A 21 -68.02 -28.24 6.54
CA THR A 21 -67.49 -26.95 6.98
C THR A 21 -68.51 -25.85 6.60
N PRO A 22 -68.86 -24.94 7.51
CA PRO A 22 -69.76 -23.81 7.19
C PRO A 22 -69.13 -23.00 6.04
N PRO A 23 -69.92 -22.50 5.11
CA PRO A 23 -69.40 -21.76 3.95
C PRO A 23 -68.54 -20.57 4.32
N LEU A 24 -68.75 -20.00 5.49
CA LEU A 24 -67.96 -18.91 6.02
C LEU A 24 -66.50 -19.31 6.39
N VAL A 25 -66.29 -20.53 6.96
CA VAL A 25 -64.94 -21.05 7.29
C VAL A 25 -64.19 -21.38 6.01
N PHE A 26 -64.87 -21.93 5.00
CA PHE A 26 -64.24 -22.20 3.71
C PHE A 26 -63.81 -20.90 2.98
N ALA A 27 -64.67 -19.88 3.02
CA ALA A 27 -64.37 -18.58 2.44
C ALA A 27 -63.17 -17.91 3.14
N MET A 28 -63.07 -18.00 4.47
CA MET A 28 -61.92 -17.46 5.21
C MET A 28 -60.62 -18.23 4.92
N ALA A 29 -60.67 -19.55 4.76
CA ALA A 29 -59.53 -20.36 4.39
C ALA A 29 -58.98 -20.01 2.98
N VAL A 30 -59.87 -19.77 2.01
CA VAL A 30 -59.50 -19.36 0.65
C VAL A 30 -58.91 -17.95 0.64
N LEU A 31 -59.46 -17.03 1.41
CA LEU A 31 -58.95 -15.66 1.54
C LEU A 31 -57.55 -15.63 2.20
N SER A 32 -57.33 -16.44 3.24
CA SER A 32 -56.03 -16.51 3.90
C SER A 32 -54.95 -17.13 3.00
N LEU A 33 -55.29 -18.16 2.23
CA LEU A 33 -54.37 -18.76 1.25
C LEU A 33 -54.01 -17.77 0.13
N GLY A 34 -55.01 -17.06 -0.40
CA GLY A 34 -54.81 -16.02 -1.43
C GLY A 34 -53.95 -14.86 -0.95
N GLY A 35 -54.16 -14.42 0.30
CA GLY A 35 -53.33 -13.39 0.94
C GLY A 35 -51.88 -13.81 1.13
N PHE A 36 -51.64 -15.07 1.51
CA PHE A 36 -50.27 -15.60 1.69
C PHE A 36 -49.50 -15.70 0.36
N ILE A 37 -50.16 -16.12 -0.71
CA ILE A 37 -49.58 -16.19 -2.06
C ILE A 37 -49.29 -14.78 -2.59
N GLY A 38 -50.20 -13.83 -2.37
CA GLY A 38 -50.01 -12.43 -2.78
C GLY A 38 -48.85 -11.75 -2.05
N ALA A 39 -48.78 -11.93 -0.75
CA ALA A 39 -47.70 -11.36 0.05
C ALA A 39 -46.29 -11.94 -0.31
N SER A 40 -46.20 -13.24 -0.60
CA SER A 40 -44.97 -13.88 -0.98
C SER A 40 -44.45 -13.40 -2.35
N THR A 41 -45.31 -13.12 -3.30
CA THR A 41 -44.92 -12.60 -4.63
C THR A 41 -44.43 -11.16 -4.56
N VAL A 42 -44.96 -10.32 -3.67
CA VAL A 42 -44.52 -8.94 -3.46
C VAL A 42 -43.15 -8.93 -2.78
N LEU A 43 -42.92 -9.79 -1.76
CA LEU A 43 -41.64 -9.94 -1.10
C LEU A 43 -40.54 -10.40 -2.07
N VAL A 44 -40.79 -11.44 -2.86
CA VAL A 44 -39.81 -11.95 -3.84
C VAL A 44 -39.49 -10.92 -4.92
N ARG A 45 -40.44 -10.09 -5.35
CA ARG A 45 -40.19 -9.00 -6.29
C ARG A 45 -39.42 -7.85 -5.64
N GLY A 46 -39.70 -7.54 -4.37
CA GLY A 46 -38.94 -6.52 -3.61
C GLY A 46 -37.48 -6.88 -3.45
N PHE A 47 -37.15 -8.14 -3.16
CA PHE A 47 -35.76 -8.59 -3.06
C PHE A 47 -35.02 -8.63 -4.41
N ARG A 48 -35.73 -8.90 -5.52
CA ARG A 48 -35.09 -8.86 -6.86
C ARG A 48 -34.79 -7.46 -7.36
N MET A 49 -35.40 -6.41 -6.82
CA MET A 49 -35.07 -5.02 -7.19
C MET A 49 -33.75 -4.51 -6.52
N VAL A 50 -33.26 -5.19 -5.49
CA VAL A 50 -32.04 -4.79 -4.79
C VAL A 50 -30.78 -5.38 -5.44
N GLU A 51 -30.91 -6.42 -6.26
CA GLU A 51 -29.74 -7.11 -6.85
C GLU A 51 -29.27 -6.59 -8.21
N ASN A 52 -29.90 -5.55 -8.77
CA ASN A 52 -29.51 -5.03 -10.09
C ASN A 52 -28.56 -3.82 -10.02
N SER A 53 -27.89 -3.56 -8.89
CA SER A 53 -26.78 -2.62 -8.88
C SER A 53 -25.50 -3.36 -9.27
N ILE A 54 -25.13 -3.32 -10.55
CA ILE A 54 -23.80 -3.69 -11.00
C ILE A 54 -22.88 -2.55 -10.58
N THR A 55 -22.17 -2.73 -9.46
CA THR A 55 -21.06 -1.84 -9.10
C THR A 55 -19.91 -2.16 -10.02
N VAL A 56 -19.79 -1.44 -11.12
CA VAL A 56 -18.63 -1.49 -12.00
C VAL A 56 -17.55 -0.63 -11.33
N THR A 57 -16.64 -1.27 -10.64
CA THR A 57 -15.40 -0.62 -10.20
C THR A 57 -14.47 -0.57 -11.40
N GLY A 58 -14.57 0.50 -12.18
CA GLY A 58 -13.60 0.79 -13.22
C GLY A 58 -12.32 1.30 -12.55
N ALA A 59 -11.25 0.51 -12.54
CA ALA A 59 -9.92 1.02 -12.30
C ALA A 59 -9.42 1.65 -13.60
N SER A 60 -9.47 2.99 -13.69
CA SER A 60 -8.76 3.73 -14.73
C SER A 60 -7.33 3.90 -14.24
N THR A 61 -6.39 3.21 -14.86
CA THR A 61 -4.97 3.46 -14.66
C THR A 61 -4.58 4.53 -15.66
N GLU A 62 -4.63 5.79 -15.26
CA GLU A 62 -4.00 6.87 -16.00
C GLU A 62 -2.52 6.88 -15.62
N SER A 63 -1.63 6.71 -16.60
CA SER A 63 -0.21 6.92 -16.40
C SER A 63 0.06 8.42 -16.45
N PHE A 64 0.25 9.00 -15.28
CA PHE A 64 0.72 10.38 -15.18
C PHE A 64 2.25 10.37 -15.20
N GLU A 65 2.85 11.18 -16.03
CA GLU A 65 4.28 11.47 -15.94
C GLU A 65 4.49 12.45 -14.79
N SER A 66 5.37 12.09 -13.86
CA SER A 66 5.71 12.95 -12.72
C SER A 66 6.59 14.09 -13.19
N ASP A 67 6.26 15.31 -12.80
CA ASP A 67 6.99 16.52 -13.20
C ASP A 67 8.14 16.85 -12.24
N ILE A 68 8.12 16.29 -11.04
CA ILE A 68 9.10 16.59 -10.00
C ILE A 68 9.57 15.29 -9.33
N ALA A 69 10.87 15.12 -9.22
CA ALA A 69 11.50 14.08 -8.42
C ALA A 69 12.20 14.69 -7.19
N LYS A 70 11.94 14.12 -6.01
CA LYS A 70 12.65 14.41 -4.77
C LYS A 70 13.45 13.18 -4.35
N TRP A 71 14.72 13.40 -4.03
CA TRP A 71 15.61 12.33 -3.66
C TRP A 71 16.57 12.76 -2.56
N SER A 72 16.82 11.90 -1.59
CA SER A 72 17.75 12.16 -0.48
C SER A 72 18.87 11.13 -0.48
N VAL A 73 20.09 11.61 -0.29
CA VAL A 73 21.29 10.79 -0.16
C VAL A 73 21.99 11.15 1.14
N GLN A 74 22.06 10.21 2.07
CA GLN A 74 22.82 10.40 3.31
C GLN A 74 24.25 9.88 3.10
N VAL A 75 25.23 10.76 3.29
CA VAL A 75 26.65 10.43 3.29
C VAL A 75 27.11 10.24 4.73
N ARG A 76 27.87 9.17 4.97
CA ARG A 76 28.31 8.78 6.30
C ARG A 76 29.80 8.47 6.31
N ALA A 77 30.49 8.81 7.38
CA ALA A 77 31.88 8.40 7.63
C ALA A 77 32.06 8.00 9.08
N THR A 78 32.95 7.07 9.33
CA THR A 78 33.30 6.61 10.67
C THR A 78 34.76 6.90 10.98
N GLY A 79 35.04 7.25 12.23
CA GLY A 79 36.39 7.55 12.70
C GLY A 79 36.61 7.10 14.14
N LYS A 80 37.88 6.98 14.52
CA LYS A 80 38.24 6.69 15.92
C LYS A 80 38.08 7.88 16.84
N THR A 81 38.11 9.09 16.28
CA THR A 81 37.86 10.36 16.97
C THR A 81 36.83 11.17 16.20
N GLN A 82 36.25 12.14 16.86
CA GLN A 82 35.32 13.10 16.27
C GLN A 82 35.94 13.81 15.05
N ILE A 83 37.18 14.27 15.19
CA ILE A 83 37.91 14.98 14.12
C ILE A 83 38.19 14.05 12.95
N ASP A 84 38.64 12.81 13.21
CA ASP A 84 38.88 11.81 12.16
C ASP A 84 37.62 11.48 11.36
N SER A 85 36.52 11.25 12.06
CA SER A 85 35.20 11.03 11.44
C SER A 85 34.78 12.22 10.56
N PHE A 86 34.93 13.44 11.07
CA PHE A 86 34.59 14.66 10.34
C PHE A 86 35.42 14.86 9.08
N ASN A 87 36.75 14.67 9.17
CA ASN A 87 37.64 14.83 8.02
C ASN A 87 37.32 13.81 6.92
N LYS A 88 37.14 12.54 7.28
CA LYS A 88 36.72 11.49 6.34
C LYS A 88 35.35 11.80 5.70
N HIS A 89 34.44 12.35 6.51
CA HIS A 89 33.15 12.77 6.00
C HIS A 89 33.28 13.90 4.97
N LYS A 90 34.10 14.90 5.22
CA LYS A 90 34.36 16.00 4.28
C LYS A 90 34.92 15.50 2.93
N GLU A 91 35.80 14.51 2.94
CA GLU A 91 36.31 13.87 1.72
C GLU A 91 35.21 13.08 1.00
N SER A 92 34.41 12.31 1.75
CA SER A 92 33.27 11.55 1.22
C SER A 92 32.22 12.47 0.59
N MET A 93 31.90 13.60 1.22
CA MET A 93 31.00 14.60 0.67
C MET A 93 31.50 15.18 -0.64
N LYS A 94 32.84 15.52 -0.71
CA LYS A 94 33.45 16.02 -1.94
C LYS A 94 33.32 15.02 -3.09
N LYS A 95 33.62 13.73 -2.83
CA LYS A 95 33.45 12.65 -3.82
C LYS A 95 31.99 12.51 -4.27
N THR A 96 31.04 12.53 -3.32
CA THR A 96 29.61 12.45 -3.62
C THR A 96 29.14 13.62 -4.46
N MET A 97 29.53 14.85 -4.11
CA MET A 97 29.16 16.04 -4.89
C MET A 97 29.75 16.01 -6.31
N ASN A 98 30.99 15.55 -6.46
CA ASN A 98 31.60 15.37 -7.78
C ASN A 98 30.88 14.32 -8.62
N PHE A 99 30.44 13.20 -7.99
CA PHE A 99 29.66 12.17 -8.64
C PHE A 99 28.30 12.70 -9.10
N LEU A 100 27.59 13.44 -8.25
CA LEU A 100 26.31 14.07 -8.59
C LEU A 100 26.47 15.03 -9.76
N LYS A 101 27.48 15.89 -9.71
CA LYS A 101 27.80 16.85 -10.78
C LYS A 101 28.14 16.14 -12.10
N ALA A 102 28.94 15.07 -12.06
CA ALA A 102 29.28 14.27 -13.25
C ALA A 102 28.06 13.61 -13.90
N ASN A 103 27.01 13.32 -13.11
CA ASN A 103 25.72 12.81 -13.59
C ASN A 103 24.70 13.93 -13.90
N GLY A 104 25.15 15.19 -13.91
CA GLY A 104 24.34 16.35 -14.27
C GLY A 104 23.36 16.80 -13.18
N ILE A 105 23.63 16.44 -11.92
CA ILE A 105 22.87 16.93 -10.75
C ILE A 105 23.71 18.03 -10.10
N GLU A 106 23.31 19.26 -10.36
CA GLU A 106 23.97 20.47 -9.91
C GLU A 106 22.92 21.52 -9.60
N ASP A 107 23.14 22.34 -8.59
CA ASP A 107 22.21 23.42 -8.24
C ASP A 107 22.03 24.38 -9.40
N GLY A 108 20.77 24.72 -9.71
CA GLY A 108 20.43 25.55 -10.86
C GLY A 108 18.94 25.74 -11.09
N ILE A 109 18.57 26.29 -12.26
CA ILE A 109 17.18 26.69 -12.55
C ILE A 109 16.15 25.52 -12.52
N LYS A 110 16.60 24.29 -12.86
CA LYS A 110 15.72 23.12 -12.96
C LYS A 110 15.92 22.10 -11.83
N GLN A 111 16.83 22.35 -10.94
CA GLN A 111 17.20 21.44 -9.85
C GLN A 111 17.69 22.26 -8.67
N GLU A 112 17.28 21.79 -7.49
CA GLU A 112 17.73 22.35 -6.22
C GLU A 112 18.48 21.25 -5.47
N VAL A 113 19.69 21.59 -5.00
CA VAL A 113 20.52 20.68 -4.19
C VAL A 113 20.75 21.33 -2.83
N TYR A 114 20.09 20.81 -1.83
CA TYR A 114 20.19 21.29 -0.46
C TYR A 114 21.10 20.37 0.37
N LEU A 115 22.06 20.98 1.07
CA LEU A 115 22.92 20.28 2.02
C LEU A 115 22.38 20.47 3.43
N GLY A 116 21.84 19.42 4.02
CA GLY A 116 21.41 19.42 5.41
C GLY A 116 22.57 19.65 6.37
N PRO A 117 22.33 19.90 7.67
CA PRO A 117 23.39 20.03 8.65
C PRO A 117 24.14 18.72 8.87
N ALA A 118 25.46 18.81 9.06
CA ALA A 118 26.27 17.65 9.47
C ALA A 118 25.99 17.33 10.95
N SER A 119 25.81 16.07 11.26
CA SER A 119 25.60 15.56 12.61
C SER A 119 26.69 14.56 12.97
N ILE A 120 27.21 14.66 14.18
CA ILE A 120 28.26 13.77 14.68
C ILE A 120 27.73 13.06 15.93
N LYS A 121 27.84 11.75 15.95
CA LYS A 121 27.43 10.90 17.08
C LYS A 121 28.53 9.95 17.49
N GLU A 122 28.63 9.75 18.79
CA GLU A 122 29.43 8.70 19.38
C GLU A 122 28.64 7.40 19.37
N TYR A 123 29.30 6.32 19.02
CA TYR A 123 28.73 4.99 18.99
C TYR A 123 29.59 4.02 19.79
N GLU A 124 29.04 3.50 20.89
CA GLU A 124 29.68 2.52 21.75
C GLU A 124 29.18 1.12 21.43
N THR A 125 30.10 0.21 21.16
CA THR A 125 29.80 -1.21 21.10
C THR A 125 30.10 -1.85 22.45
N LYS A 126 29.09 -2.47 23.07
CA LYS A 126 29.23 -3.11 24.39
C LYS A 126 29.24 -4.64 24.27
N HIS A 127 29.97 -5.28 25.19
CA HIS A 127 29.99 -6.73 25.28
C HIS A 127 28.63 -7.24 25.73
N PRO A 128 28.03 -8.26 25.06
CA PRO A 128 26.65 -8.67 25.29
C PRO A 128 26.41 -9.30 26.69
N LYS A 129 27.46 -9.80 27.36
CA LYS A 129 27.34 -10.43 28.69
C LYS A 129 27.83 -9.54 29.83
N THR A 130 28.92 -8.78 29.64
CA THR A 130 29.55 -7.97 30.70
C THR A 130 29.12 -6.51 30.67
N ASN A 131 28.49 -6.06 29.59
CA ASN A 131 28.10 -4.67 29.35
C ASN A 131 29.29 -3.68 29.30
N GLU A 132 30.53 -4.20 29.24
CA GLU A 132 31.72 -3.40 29.09
C GLU A 132 31.85 -2.82 27.67
N ILE A 133 32.36 -1.59 27.56
CA ILE A 133 32.59 -0.95 26.26
C ILE A 133 33.80 -1.60 25.59
N ILE A 134 33.55 -2.27 24.47
CA ILE A 134 34.58 -2.94 23.67
C ILE A 134 35.20 -1.96 22.66
N ARG A 135 34.36 -1.06 22.10
CA ARG A 135 34.77 -0.16 21.04
C ARG A 135 33.92 1.11 21.07
N THR A 136 34.60 2.24 20.90
CA THR A 136 33.99 3.54 20.69
C THR A 136 34.37 4.04 19.31
N GLU A 137 33.35 4.45 18.53
CA GLU A 137 33.52 5.02 17.20
C GLU A 137 32.71 6.32 17.09
N TRP A 138 33.25 7.24 16.31
CA TRP A 138 32.52 8.46 15.95
C TRP A 138 31.98 8.34 14.54
N ILE A 139 30.70 8.70 14.38
CA ILE A 139 30.01 8.65 13.09
C ILE A 139 29.54 10.05 12.75
N THR A 140 30.02 10.56 11.62
CA THR A 140 29.53 11.79 11.02
C THR A 140 28.64 11.46 9.85
N TYR A 141 27.47 12.11 9.76
CA TYR A 141 26.54 11.94 8.65
C TYR A 141 25.90 13.27 8.27
N GLN A 142 25.57 13.41 6.99
CA GLN A 142 24.91 14.57 6.42
C GLN A 142 24.04 14.12 5.27
N SER A 143 22.86 14.72 5.12
CA SER A 143 21.95 14.43 4.00
C SER A 143 22.10 15.48 2.91
N ILE A 144 22.04 15.02 1.67
CA ILE A 144 21.93 15.83 0.47
C ILE A 144 20.52 15.61 -0.03
N GLU A 145 19.72 16.67 -0.10
CA GLU A 145 18.37 16.63 -0.64
C GLU A 145 18.38 17.25 -2.03
N ILE A 146 17.80 16.54 -2.97
CA ILE A 146 17.79 16.89 -4.38
C ILE A 146 16.36 16.95 -4.85
N GLN A 147 15.96 18.06 -5.46
CA GLN A 147 14.69 18.19 -6.14
C GLN A 147 14.96 18.56 -7.61
N SER A 148 14.36 17.85 -8.54
CA SER A 148 14.60 18.05 -9.97
C SER A 148 13.35 17.78 -10.79
N ASN A 149 13.17 18.57 -11.85
CA ASN A 149 12.15 18.32 -12.87
C ASN A 149 12.60 17.28 -13.90
N ASP A 150 13.87 16.86 -13.88
CA ASP A 150 14.38 15.78 -14.72
C ASP A 150 14.33 14.44 -13.98
N VAL A 151 13.13 13.88 -13.95
CA VAL A 151 12.81 12.62 -13.28
C VAL A 151 13.71 11.46 -13.76
N TYR A 152 13.93 11.39 -15.07
CA TYR A 152 14.74 10.33 -15.67
C TYR A 152 16.20 10.40 -15.20
N ARG A 153 16.76 11.60 -15.07
CA ARG A 153 18.12 11.81 -14.59
C ARG A 153 18.27 11.34 -13.14
N ILE A 154 17.29 11.66 -12.29
CA ILE A 154 17.29 11.20 -10.90
C ILE A 154 17.26 9.68 -10.82
N GLN A 155 16.38 9.00 -11.57
CA GLN A 155 16.32 7.54 -11.61
C GLN A 155 17.63 6.92 -12.07
N LYS A 156 18.22 7.46 -13.14
CA LYS A 156 19.50 6.98 -13.68
C LYS A 156 20.64 7.18 -12.69
N THR A 157 20.70 8.31 -12.00
CA THR A 157 21.75 8.58 -11.01
C THR A 157 21.56 7.75 -9.75
N HIS A 158 20.31 7.57 -9.31
CA HIS A 158 19.97 6.68 -8.19
C HIS A 158 20.47 5.24 -8.43
N SER A 159 20.28 4.70 -9.64
CA SER A 159 20.75 3.33 -9.96
C SER A 159 22.27 3.19 -9.92
N LYS A 160 23.02 4.28 -10.08
CA LYS A 160 24.49 4.30 -10.09
C LYS A 160 25.14 4.72 -8.77
N ILE A 161 24.35 5.24 -7.80
CA ILE A 161 24.89 5.82 -6.57
C ILE A 161 25.76 4.84 -5.77
N THR A 162 25.48 3.54 -5.90
CA THR A 162 26.24 2.48 -5.25
C THR A 162 27.69 2.36 -5.77
N GLU A 163 28.01 2.94 -6.93
CA GLU A 163 29.40 3.02 -7.44
C GLU A 163 30.31 3.75 -6.46
N LEU A 164 29.78 4.72 -5.71
CA LEU A 164 30.51 5.44 -4.66
C LEU A 164 31.03 4.53 -3.54
N LEU A 165 30.43 3.37 -3.31
CA LEU A 165 30.96 2.39 -2.36
C LEU A 165 32.30 1.84 -2.81
N GLY A 166 32.50 1.69 -4.14
CA GLY A 166 33.81 1.32 -4.71
C GLY A 166 34.89 2.36 -4.45
N ASP A 167 34.53 3.65 -4.34
CA ASP A 167 35.41 4.76 -4.01
C ASP A 167 35.61 4.95 -2.49
N GLY A 168 35.08 4.02 -1.68
CA GLY A 168 35.15 4.04 -0.22
C GLY A 168 34.22 5.04 0.45
N VAL A 169 33.19 5.51 -0.25
CA VAL A 169 32.17 6.42 0.31
C VAL A 169 30.98 5.63 0.80
N LEU A 170 30.64 5.76 2.08
CA LEU A 170 29.45 5.14 2.66
C LEU A 170 28.24 6.02 2.39
N VAL A 171 27.42 5.63 1.43
CA VAL A 171 26.19 6.30 1.07
C VAL A 171 24.96 5.46 1.42
N ARG A 172 23.89 6.15 1.83
CA ARG A 172 22.57 5.56 2.06
C ARG A 172 21.54 6.39 1.30
N PRO A 173 21.23 6.02 0.05
CA PRO A 173 20.19 6.69 -0.71
C PRO A 173 18.81 6.29 -0.20
N SER A 174 17.85 7.23 -0.23
CA SER A 174 16.42 6.93 -0.14
C SER A 174 15.91 6.45 -1.51
N SER A 175 14.71 5.90 -1.56
CA SER A 175 13.99 5.78 -2.83
C SER A 175 13.58 7.18 -3.31
N PRO A 176 13.71 7.50 -4.60
CA PRO A 176 13.19 8.75 -5.14
C PRO A 176 11.66 8.81 -5.02
N GLU A 177 11.13 9.96 -4.63
CA GLU A 177 9.71 10.26 -4.59
C GLU A 177 9.35 11.09 -5.82
N PHE A 178 8.26 10.71 -6.50
CA PHE A 178 7.80 11.36 -7.71
C PHE A 178 6.45 12.02 -7.44
N THR A 179 6.36 13.31 -7.74
CA THR A 179 5.15 14.12 -7.51
C THR A 179 4.78 14.90 -8.77
N TYR A 180 3.50 15.28 -8.85
CA TYR A 180 2.93 16.09 -9.94
C TYR A 180 2.84 17.54 -9.51
#